data_e7dd58b5b094e3ad695ca459bf21f8bb
#
_entry.id   e7dd58b5b094e3ad695ca459bf21f8bb
#
_cell.length_a   1.000
_cell.length_b   1.000
_cell.length_c   1.000
_cell.angle_alpha   90.00
_cell.angle_beta   90.00
_cell.angle_gamma   90.00
#
_symmetry.space_group_name_H-M   'P 1'
#
loop_
_entity.id
_entity.type
_entity.pdbx_description
1 polymer ?
#
loop_
_entity_poly.entity_id
_entity_poly.type
_entity_poly.pdbx_seq_one_letter_code
_entity_poly.pdbx_strand_id
1 'polypeptide(L)'
;MRVNGKRLFGLSSVILSGSIAGVAMLAALGTAGAQEPGQVTFTKDVAPILQARCQVCHRPDTFAPMSLLTYEEARPWAKSMKQKVVAREMPPWYIDKNVGVRHFKNDVSLTDLEIATIAKWVDSGAPKGNPADMPPARKFEDTDTWHMGQPDLIVELPKDQVVPAQAADRWVDILVDSGLKEDRYIRGIEIRPLKGFRAIHHVTTSMKQDDGAVDSADDVQGTFLNEYALGKNADVFPDGAGRLIKAGAKINFNLHLHAIGQQTLANVALGLKLYPSGYKPKYEETTEKVGDPKDLDIPPNTDGVRFDGYNTLTKPARLLSFQPHLHNRGKASCMEAIYPGGHKVEMLSCVSHYQFAWHIVYLYDEDEQPLLPAGTILHLTSWYDNSANNKFNPDPDNTITYGQRTIDEMGGAWVSYYYLTDEEYKQQVQQRKAKQAAVATSE
;
A
#
# COMPACT_ATOMS: atom_id res chain seq x y z
N MET A 1 14.82 61.12 48.40
CA MET A 1 16.12 61.54 48.88
C MET A 1 17.04 61.56 47.70
N ARG A 2 17.26 62.67 47.08
CA ARG A 2 18.46 63.55 47.27
C ARG A 2 19.75 62.73 47.03
N VAL A 3 20.73 63.01 46.20
CA VAL A 3 21.19 64.35 45.65
C VAL A 3 22.36 64.08 44.72
N ASN A 4 22.46 64.77 43.62
CA ASN A 4 23.59 65.56 43.04
C ASN A 4 24.96 64.85 42.89
N GLY A 5 25.75 65.21 41.96
CA GLY A 5 25.90 66.38 41.15
C GLY A 5 27.18 66.34 40.31
N LYS A 6 27.13 67.24 39.34
CA LYS A 6 28.12 68.15 38.84
C LYS A 6 29.41 67.65 38.15
N ARG A 7 29.50 67.99 36.86
CA ARG A 7 30.30 69.12 36.20
C ARG A 7 31.81 68.83 36.17
N LEU A 8 32.56 69.12 35.13
CA LEU A 8 32.81 70.33 34.35
C LEU A 8 33.76 70.06 33.15
N PHE A 9 33.48 70.70 32.04
CA PHE A 9 34.32 71.45 31.11
C PHE A 9 35.64 70.94 30.51
N GLY A 10 35.71 71.09 29.19
CA GLY A 10 36.85 71.73 28.55
C GLY A 10 36.95 71.52 27.04
N LEU A 11 36.53 72.52 26.33
CA LEU A 11 37.03 73.25 25.13
C LEU A 11 37.75 72.48 24.00
N SER A 12 37.15 72.57 22.86
CA SER A 12 37.57 73.19 21.59
C SER A 12 38.89 72.82 20.93
N SER A 13 38.81 72.30 19.72
CA SER A 13 39.50 72.88 18.55
C SER A 13 38.86 72.37 17.24
N VAL A 14 38.49 73.36 16.44
CA VAL A 14 37.99 73.26 15.06
C VAL A 14 39.18 73.05 14.13
N ILE A 15 39.13 72.13 13.20
CA ILE A 15 39.78 72.25 11.88
C ILE A 15 38.88 71.73 10.81
N LEU A 16 38.75 72.53 9.79
CA LEU A 16 37.95 72.51 8.59
C LEU A 16 38.56 71.58 7.52
N SER A 17 37.72 71.04 6.66
CA SER A 17 37.96 70.84 5.23
C SER A 17 37.93 69.41 4.73
N GLY A 18 37.07 69.15 3.75
CA GLY A 18 37.31 68.23 2.68
C GLY A 18 36.14 67.27 2.38
N SER A 19 35.14 67.77 1.64
CA SER A 19 34.10 66.93 1.00
C SER A 19 34.70 66.01 -0.04
N ILE A 20 34.49 64.69 0.07
CA ILE A 20 34.44 63.82 -1.09
C ILE A 20 33.28 62.82 -0.85
N ALA A 21 32.19 63.00 -1.60
CA ALA A 21 31.09 62.11 -1.68
C ALA A 21 31.52 60.86 -2.50
N GLY A 22 31.79 59.77 -1.82
CA GLY A 22 31.97 58.45 -2.42
C GLY A 22 30.73 57.61 -2.18
N VAL A 23 29.83 57.45 -3.16
CA VAL A 23 28.71 56.49 -3.15
C VAL A 23 29.30 55.11 -3.25
N ALA A 24 29.41 54.41 -2.12
CA ALA A 24 29.69 52.97 -2.11
C ALA A 24 28.39 52.23 -2.38
N MET A 25 28.20 51.86 -3.63
CA MET A 25 27.15 50.94 -4.06
C MET A 25 27.57 49.51 -3.60
N LEU A 26 27.09 49.08 -2.43
CA LEU A 26 27.21 47.66 -2.00
C LEU A 26 26.33 46.84 -2.92
N ALA A 27 26.92 46.29 -3.98
CA ALA A 27 26.35 45.16 -4.69
C ALA A 27 26.32 43.95 -3.73
N ALA A 28 25.15 43.62 -3.21
CA ALA A 28 24.90 42.34 -2.56
C ALA A 28 25.04 41.27 -3.63
N LEU A 29 26.24 40.80 -3.89
CA LEU A 29 26.49 39.53 -4.56
C LEU A 29 25.96 38.46 -3.64
N GLY A 30 24.72 37.96 -3.97
CA GLY A 30 24.22 36.75 -3.41
C GLY A 30 25.26 35.67 -3.68
N THR A 31 25.95 35.21 -2.63
CA THR A 31 26.81 34.04 -2.70
C THR A 31 25.90 32.87 -3.03
N ALA A 32 25.85 32.50 -4.32
CA ALA A 32 25.45 31.14 -4.70
C ALA A 32 26.44 30.25 -3.97
N GLY A 33 26.00 29.62 -2.87
CA GLY A 33 26.84 28.76 -2.06
C GLY A 33 27.41 27.68 -2.97
N ALA A 34 28.72 27.68 -3.12
CA ALA A 34 29.43 26.63 -3.82
C ALA A 34 29.10 25.29 -3.12
N GLN A 35 28.55 24.35 -3.85
CA GLN A 35 28.22 23.03 -3.34
C GLN A 35 29.52 22.31 -2.99
N GLU A 36 29.67 21.87 -1.74
CA GLU A 36 30.78 21.04 -1.28
C GLU A 36 30.82 19.75 -2.09
N PRO A 37 31.96 19.31 -2.61
CA PRO A 37 32.08 18.05 -3.32
C PRO A 37 31.65 16.89 -2.41
N GLY A 38 30.64 16.11 -2.85
CA GLY A 38 30.08 14.97 -2.08
C GLY A 38 28.92 15.33 -1.15
N GLN A 39 28.43 16.58 -1.15
CA GLN A 39 27.22 16.96 -0.40
C GLN A 39 25.98 16.37 -1.08
N VAL A 40 25.14 15.65 -0.30
CA VAL A 40 23.85 15.16 -0.75
C VAL A 40 22.88 16.33 -0.87
N THR A 41 22.22 16.48 -2.03
CA THR A 41 21.30 17.58 -2.33
C THR A 41 19.93 17.08 -2.76
N PHE A 42 18.92 17.95 -2.67
CA PHE A 42 17.57 17.60 -3.10
C PHE A 42 17.53 17.30 -4.60
N THR A 43 18.01 18.22 -5.44
CA THR A 43 17.86 18.12 -6.90
C THR A 43 18.55 16.88 -7.48
N LYS A 44 19.75 16.56 -7.01
CA LYS A 44 20.56 15.48 -7.56
C LYS A 44 20.22 14.12 -6.96
N ASP A 45 20.04 14.07 -5.62
CA ASP A 45 20.07 12.82 -4.88
C ASP A 45 18.69 12.40 -4.33
N VAL A 46 17.90 13.38 -3.84
CA VAL A 46 16.63 13.09 -3.15
C VAL A 46 15.44 13.11 -4.11
N ALA A 47 15.37 14.07 -5.04
CA ALA A 47 14.26 14.18 -5.97
C ALA A 47 14.04 12.90 -6.81
N PRO A 48 15.07 12.21 -7.32
CA PRO A 48 14.89 10.94 -8.01
C PRO A 48 14.23 9.86 -7.13
N ILE A 49 14.61 9.79 -5.84
CA ILE A 49 14.03 8.85 -4.88
C ILE A 49 12.56 9.19 -4.65
N LEU A 50 12.24 10.47 -4.41
CA LEU A 50 10.85 10.90 -4.20
C LEU A 50 9.99 10.63 -5.42
N GLN A 51 10.50 10.88 -6.63
CA GLN A 51 9.79 10.58 -7.87
C GLN A 51 9.50 9.09 -8.04
N ALA A 52 10.45 8.24 -7.71
CA ALA A 52 10.30 6.80 -7.87
C ALA A 52 9.37 6.16 -6.83
N ARG A 53 9.45 6.60 -5.56
CA ARG A 53 8.90 5.88 -4.40
C ARG A 53 7.78 6.61 -3.65
N CYS A 54 7.69 7.93 -3.74
CA CYS A 54 6.82 8.72 -2.87
C CYS A 54 5.74 9.50 -3.60
N GLN A 55 6.06 10.09 -4.75
CA GLN A 55 5.18 11.03 -5.44
C GLN A 55 3.93 10.40 -6.05
N VAL A 56 3.88 9.07 -6.15
CA VAL A 56 2.65 8.39 -6.58
C VAL A 56 1.50 8.66 -5.63
N CYS A 57 1.82 8.81 -4.34
CA CYS A 57 0.86 9.13 -3.29
C CYS A 57 0.98 10.56 -2.77
N HIS A 58 2.21 11.12 -2.68
CA HIS A 58 2.47 12.44 -2.13
C HIS A 58 2.47 13.52 -3.22
N ARG A 59 1.27 13.82 -3.75
CA ARG A 59 0.99 14.87 -4.74
C ARG A 59 -0.42 15.44 -4.54
N PRO A 60 -0.76 16.59 -5.14
CA PRO A 60 -2.13 17.10 -5.10
C PRO A 60 -3.16 16.06 -5.55
N ASP A 61 -4.37 16.18 -5.05
CA ASP A 61 -5.53 15.34 -5.38
C ASP A 61 -5.37 13.83 -5.06
N THR A 62 -4.46 13.52 -4.13
CA THR A 62 -4.32 12.17 -3.56
C THR A 62 -4.60 12.16 -2.06
N PHE A 63 -4.59 10.98 -1.44
CA PHE A 63 -4.88 10.82 -0.02
C PHE A 63 -3.74 11.29 0.92
N ALA A 64 -2.50 11.39 0.42
CA ALA A 64 -1.38 11.82 1.24
C ALA A 64 -1.55 13.29 1.70
N PRO A 65 -1.21 13.60 2.97
CA PRO A 65 -1.51 14.92 3.55
C PRO A 65 -0.66 16.07 3.01
N MET A 66 0.44 15.77 2.29
CA MET A 66 1.34 16.79 1.74
C MET A 66 1.88 16.35 0.38
N SER A 67 2.18 17.32 -0.47
CA SER A 67 2.90 17.12 -1.73
C SER A 67 4.42 17.05 -1.50
N LEU A 68 5.09 16.22 -2.30
CA LEU A 68 6.56 16.09 -2.34
C LEU A 68 7.08 16.27 -3.78
N LEU A 69 6.38 17.07 -4.60
CA LEU A 69 6.75 17.27 -6.01
C LEU A 69 7.94 18.21 -6.17
N THR A 70 8.04 19.22 -5.30
CA THR A 70 9.08 20.27 -5.37
C THR A 70 9.91 20.32 -4.10
N TYR A 71 11.07 20.99 -4.17
CA TYR A 71 11.88 21.24 -3.00
C TYR A 71 11.13 22.04 -1.93
N GLU A 72 10.40 23.06 -2.35
CA GLU A 72 9.65 23.97 -1.48
C GLU A 72 8.54 23.23 -0.73
N GLU A 73 7.92 22.24 -1.35
CA GLU A 73 6.92 21.38 -0.72
C GLU A 73 7.55 20.31 0.19
N ALA A 74 8.66 19.70 -0.22
CA ALA A 74 9.31 18.62 0.54
C ALA A 74 10.12 19.12 1.74
N ARG A 75 10.81 20.27 1.61
CA ARG A 75 11.76 20.79 2.62
C ARG A 75 11.15 20.99 4.01
N PRO A 76 9.92 21.52 4.18
CA PRO A 76 9.28 21.63 5.49
C PRO A 76 9.10 20.28 6.21
N TRP A 77 8.96 19.21 5.48
CA TRP A 77 8.72 17.85 5.98
C TRP A 77 10.00 17.02 6.15
N ALA A 78 11.16 17.56 5.85
CA ALA A 78 12.43 16.82 5.79
C ALA A 78 12.69 15.98 7.05
N LYS A 79 12.50 16.54 8.26
CA LYS A 79 12.70 15.83 9.53
C LYS A 79 11.72 14.66 9.70
N SER A 80 10.45 14.87 9.38
CA SER A 80 9.42 13.82 9.44
C SER A 80 9.68 12.74 8.39
N MET A 81 10.09 13.12 7.17
CA MET A 81 10.50 12.17 6.14
C MET A 81 11.62 11.27 6.63
N LYS A 82 12.73 11.83 7.17
CA LYS A 82 13.82 11.06 7.76
C LYS A 82 13.31 10.08 8.82
N GLN A 83 12.50 10.58 9.77
CA GLN A 83 11.96 9.73 10.83
C GLN A 83 11.18 8.54 10.28
N LYS A 84 10.28 8.79 9.32
CA LYS A 84 9.41 7.76 8.74
C LYS A 84 10.16 6.74 7.87
N VAL A 85 11.13 7.20 7.07
CA VAL A 85 11.89 6.28 6.20
C VAL A 85 12.89 5.43 7.00
N VAL A 86 13.54 6.00 8.03
CA VAL A 86 14.45 5.26 8.92
C VAL A 86 13.68 4.21 9.73
N ALA A 87 12.47 4.55 10.20
CA ALA A 87 11.58 3.60 10.86
C ALA A 87 10.92 2.59 9.89
N ARG A 88 11.14 2.71 8.58
CA ARG A 88 10.49 1.91 7.52
C ARG A 88 8.96 1.96 7.57
N GLU A 89 8.40 3.06 8.09
CA GLU A 89 6.96 3.31 8.09
C GLU A 89 6.47 3.89 6.77
N MET A 90 7.39 4.51 5.98
CA MET A 90 7.13 5.07 4.65
C MET A 90 8.28 4.76 3.69
N PRO A 91 7.98 4.37 2.44
CA PRO A 91 6.66 3.98 1.92
C PRO A 91 6.07 2.78 2.68
N PRO A 92 4.74 2.60 2.71
CA PRO A 92 4.11 1.48 3.38
C PRO A 92 4.43 0.17 2.63
N TRP A 93 5.39 -0.58 3.15
CA TRP A 93 5.82 -1.87 2.59
C TRP A 93 6.44 -2.72 3.69
N TYR A 94 5.74 -3.75 4.13
CA TYR A 94 6.05 -4.46 5.37
C TYR A 94 6.39 -5.93 5.19
N ILE A 95 6.37 -6.45 3.94
CA ILE A 95 6.80 -7.81 3.66
C ILE A 95 8.31 -7.96 3.82
N ASP A 96 8.74 -9.05 4.46
CA ASP A 96 10.15 -9.35 4.64
C ASP A 96 10.73 -9.98 3.39
N LYS A 97 11.57 -9.23 2.67
CA LYS A 97 12.24 -9.69 1.45
C LYS A 97 13.38 -10.67 1.68
N ASN A 98 13.74 -10.96 2.93
CA ASN A 98 14.73 -11.97 3.26
C ASN A 98 14.11 -13.35 3.49
N VAL A 99 12.78 -13.44 3.43
CA VAL A 99 12.00 -14.63 3.71
C VAL A 99 11.11 -14.99 2.52
N GLY A 100 11.23 -16.20 1.99
CA GLY A 100 10.41 -16.70 0.90
C GLY A 100 10.63 -15.94 -0.42
N VAL A 101 9.56 -15.50 -1.07
CA VAL A 101 9.58 -14.70 -2.29
C VAL A 101 10.18 -13.32 -2.00
N ARG A 102 11.09 -12.88 -2.86
CA ARG A 102 11.88 -11.65 -2.64
C ARG A 102 11.52 -10.49 -3.55
N HIS A 103 10.98 -10.77 -4.73
CA HIS A 103 10.65 -9.76 -5.73
C HIS A 103 9.15 -9.67 -5.95
N PHE A 104 8.68 -8.43 -6.00
CA PHE A 104 7.26 -8.10 -6.12
C PHE A 104 7.07 -7.05 -7.22
N LYS A 105 6.05 -7.21 -8.06
CA LYS A 105 5.75 -6.29 -9.18
C LYS A 105 5.45 -4.86 -8.72
N ASN A 106 4.88 -4.71 -7.52
CA ASN A 106 4.43 -3.44 -6.98
C ASN A 106 5.29 -2.93 -5.81
N ASP A 107 6.56 -3.34 -5.75
CA ASP A 107 7.49 -2.96 -4.68
C ASP A 107 7.80 -1.47 -4.68
N VAL A 108 7.32 -0.78 -3.66
CA VAL A 108 7.58 0.65 -3.42
C VAL A 108 8.62 0.89 -2.31
N SER A 109 9.18 -0.16 -1.71
CA SER A 109 10.11 -0.04 -0.59
C SER A 109 11.38 0.71 -0.98
N LEU A 110 12.01 1.34 0.01
CA LEU A 110 13.32 1.97 -0.12
C LEU A 110 14.45 0.96 0.15
N THR A 111 15.51 1.07 -0.61
CA THR A 111 16.79 0.42 -0.30
C THR A 111 17.48 1.10 0.88
N ASP A 112 18.41 0.41 1.54
CA ASP A 112 19.21 1.00 2.62
C ASP A 112 19.99 2.23 2.17
N LEU A 113 20.45 2.24 0.91
CA LEU A 113 21.15 3.39 0.32
C LEU A 113 20.19 4.58 0.13
N GLU A 114 18.97 4.38 -0.35
CA GLU A 114 17.97 5.44 -0.49
C GLU A 114 17.60 6.02 0.88
N ILE A 115 17.41 5.18 1.90
CA ILE A 115 17.15 5.61 3.29
C ILE A 115 18.32 6.44 3.82
N ALA A 116 19.57 5.95 3.66
CA ALA A 116 20.76 6.66 4.10
C ALA A 116 20.95 8.01 3.37
N THR A 117 20.60 8.06 2.08
CA THR A 117 20.66 9.30 1.27
C THR A 117 19.70 10.34 1.81
N ILE A 118 18.44 9.98 2.05
CA ILE A 118 17.44 10.90 2.63
C ILE A 118 17.89 11.36 4.03
N ALA A 119 18.35 10.42 4.87
CA ALA A 119 18.82 10.76 6.21
C ALA A 119 19.98 11.74 6.19
N LYS A 120 21.00 11.50 5.35
CA LYS A 120 22.17 12.36 5.18
C LYS A 120 21.79 13.75 4.66
N TRP A 121 20.86 13.82 3.69
CA TRP A 121 20.32 15.09 3.19
C TRP A 121 19.72 15.92 4.32
N VAL A 122 18.89 15.30 5.16
CA VAL A 122 18.24 16.00 6.28
C VAL A 122 19.28 16.47 7.31
N ASP A 123 20.25 15.62 7.65
CA ASP A 123 21.29 15.93 8.66
C ASP A 123 22.22 17.05 8.19
N SER A 124 22.44 17.19 6.89
CA SER A 124 23.22 18.29 6.32
C SER A 124 22.43 19.60 6.12
N GLY A 125 21.24 19.71 6.72
CA GLY A 125 20.40 20.92 6.64
C GLY A 125 19.44 20.95 5.47
N ALA A 126 19.27 19.84 4.76
CA ALA A 126 18.39 19.65 3.61
C ALA A 126 18.64 20.69 2.48
N PRO A 127 19.86 20.77 1.92
CA PRO A 127 20.21 21.71 0.86
C PRO A 127 19.48 21.43 -0.45
N LYS A 128 19.12 22.51 -1.20
CA LYS A 128 18.40 22.38 -2.49
C LYS A 128 19.27 21.75 -3.57
N GLY A 129 20.50 22.23 -3.73
CA GLY A 129 21.39 21.82 -4.81
C GLY A 129 21.25 22.68 -6.08
N ASN A 130 21.94 22.27 -7.15
CA ASN A 130 21.90 22.96 -8.42
C ASN A 130 20.59 22.63 -9.17
N PRO A 131 19.80 23.62 -9.61
CA PRO A 131 18.58 23.40 -10.39
C PRO A 131 18.79 22.60 -11.68
N ALA A 132 19.99 22.66 -12.29
CA ALA A 132 20.32 21.90 -13.49
C ALA A 132 20.39 20.38 -13.26
N ASP A 133 20.57 19.93 -12.01
CA ASP A 133 20.60 18.52 -11.64
C ASP A 133 19.20 17.95 -11.37
N MET A 134 18.15 18.79 -11.43
CA MET A 134 16.78 18.34 -11.17
C MET A 134 16.29 17.42 -12.28
N PRO A 135 15.85 16.18 -11.97
CA PRO A 135 15.30 15.31 -12.98
C PRO A 135 14.01 15.90 -13.57
N PRO A 136 13.67 15.55 -14.83
CA PRO A 136 12.39 15.95 -15.41
C PRO A 136 11.23 15.56 -14.49
N ALA A 137 10.22 16.43 -14.39
CA ALA A 137 9.04 16.15 -13.58
C ALA A 137 8.36 14.86 -14.06
N ARG A 138 8.02 13.99 -13.10
CA ARG A 138 7.24 12.78 -13.39
C ARG A 138 5.85 13.19 -13.88
N LYS A 139 5.42 12.58 -14.98
CA LYS A 139 4.04 12.67 -15.43
C LYS A 139 3.23 11.61 -14.70
N PHE A 140 2.11 12.02 -14.14
CA PHE A 140 1.15 11.12 -13.50
C PHE A 140 -0.07 11.03 -14.40
N GLU A 141 -0.67 9.87 -14.45
CA GLU A 141 -2.03 9.76 -14.97
C GLU A 141 -2.97 10.53 -14.04
N ASP A 142 -4.00 11.11 -14.59
CA ASP A 142 -4.98 11.83 -13.79
C ASP A 142 -5.58 10.88 -12.75
N THR A 143 -5.87 11.39 -11.56
CA THR A 143 -6.52 10.63 -10.48
C THR A 143 -7.89 10.08 -10.92
N ASP A 144 -8.44 10.63 -12.00
CA ASP A 144 -9.69 10.20 -12.60
C ASP A 144 -9.54 9.10 -13.64
N THR A 145 -8.30 8.64 -13.94
CA THR A 145 -8.08 7.53 -14.86
C THR A 145 -8.03 6.19 -14.12
N TRP A 146 -8.41 5.13 -14.82
CA TRP A 146 -8.26 3.76 -14.35
C TRP A 146 -6.83 3.28 -14.58
N HIS A 147 -6.17 2.72 -13.56
CA HIS A 147 -4.80 2.22 -13.68
C HIS A 147 -4.67 1.06 -14.68
N MET A 148 -5.73 0.26 -14.83
CA MET A 148 -5.78 -0.80 -15.83
C MET A 148 -6.20 -0.30 -17.22
N GLY A 149 -6.30 1.01 -17.44
CA GLY A 149 -6.91 1.64 -18.63
C GLY A 149 -8.45 1.54 -18.62
N GLN A 150 -9.11 2.13 -19.62
CA GLN A 150 -10.58 2.21 -19.65
C GLN A 150 -11.24 0.84 -19.44
N PRO A 151 -12.10 0.65 -18.43
CA PRO A 151 -12.86 -0.57 -18.22
C PRO A 151 -13.84 -0.85 -19.36
N ASP A 152 -14.13 -2.14 -19.59
CA ASP A 152 -15.16 -2.57 -20.54
C ASP A 152 -16.55 -2.53 -19.89
N LEU A 153 -16.61 -2.62 -18.56
CA LEU A 153 -17.81 -2.52 -17.75
C LEU A 153 -17.52 -1.69 -16.49
N ILE A 154 -18.40 -0.77 -16.16
CA ILE A 154 -18.36 0.00 -14.91
C ILE A 154 -19.66 -0.25 -14.16
N VAL A 155 -19.54 -0.67 -12.90
CA VAL A 155 -20.66 -0.81 -11.95
C VAL A 155 -20.46 0.22 -10.85
N GLU A 156 -21.38 1.17 -10.77
CA GLU A 156 -21.31 2.30 -9.83
C GLU A 156 -22.39 2.19 -8.76
N LEU A 157 -22.10 2.68 -7.56
CA LEU A 157 -23.15 2.80 -6.55
C LEU A 157 -24.28 3.71 -7.03
N PRO A 158 -25.54 3.28 -6.90
CA PRO A 158 -26.70 4.02 -7.44
C PRO A 158 -26.96 5.35 -6.71
N LYS A 159 -26.39 5.54 -5.52
CA LYS A 159 -26.55 6.74 -4.70
C LYS A 159 -25.30 7.02 -3.88
N ASP A 160 -24.99 8.31 -3.72
CA ASP A 160 -23.97 8.76 -2.80
C ASP A 160 -24.29 8.37 -1.36
N GLN A 161 -23.27 7.97 -0.60
CA GLN A 161 -23.37 7.70 0.83
C GLN A 161 -23.03 8.95 1.61
N VAL A 162 -23.93 9.41 2.46
CA VAL A 162 -23.68 10.56 3.34
C VAL A 162 -22.85 10.09 4.52
N VAL A 163 -21.67 10.70 4.71
CA VAL A 163 -20.82 10.50 5.88
C VAL A 163 -20.89 11.77 6.74
N PRO A 164 -21.46 11.72 7.94
CA PRO A 164 -21.54 12.87 8.85
C PRO A 164 -20.16 13.37 9.26
N ALA A 165 -20.07 14.63 9.69
CA ALA A 165 -18.82 15.22 10.18
C ALA A 165 -18.24 14.47 11.41
N GLN A 166 -19.12 13.92 12.25
CA GLN A 166 -18.79 13.10 13.42
C GLN A 166 -19.74 11.91 13.47
N ALA A 167 -19.19 10.72 13.42
CA ALA A 167 -19.91 9.45 13.52
C ALA A 167 -18.91 8.36 13.90
N ALA A 168 -19.41 7.26 14.47
CA ALA A 168 -18.66 6.01 14.53
C ALA A 168 -18.47 5.45 13.12
N ASP A 169 -17.46 4.60 12.94
CA ASP A 169 -17.24 3.85 11.71
C ASP A 169 -18.48 3.06 11.34
N ARG A 170 -18.75 2.99 10.03
CA ARG A 170 -19.95 2.37 9.50
C ARG A 170 -19.60 1.46 8.32
N TRP A 171 -20.13 0.25 8.36
CA TRP A 171 -20.09 -0.69 7.25
C TRP A 171 -21.43 -0.68 6.51
N VAL A 172 -21.39 -0.65 5.20
CA VAL A 172 -22.60 -0.53 4.36
C VAL A 172 -22.50 -1.53 3.22
N ASP A 173 -23.43 -2.48 3.18
CA ASP A 173 -23.58 -3.42 2.06
C ASP A 173 -24.58 -2.91 1.05
N ILE A 174 -24.16 -2.84 -0.21
CA ILE A 174 -24.99 -2.37 -1.33
C ILE A 174 -24.87 -3.35 -2.49
N LEU A 175 -25.95 -4.04 -2.80
CA LEU A 175 -26.02 -4.97 -3.92
C LEU A 175 -26.49 -4.24 -5.18
N VAL A 176 -25.68 -4.31 -6.24
CA VAL A 176 -25.89 -3.61 -7.52
C VAL A 176 -25.90 -4.64 -8.65
N ASP A 177 -26.84 -4.52 -9.59
CA ASP A 177 -26.85 -5.35 -10.80
C ASP A 177 -25.66 -5.00 -11.69
N SER A 178 -24.94 -6.00 -12.17
CA SER A 178 -23.80 -5.78 -13.07
C SER A 178 -24.22 -5.27 -14.45
N GLY A 179 -25.47 -5.50 -14.84
CA GLY A 179 -26.00 -5.16 -16.17
C GLY A 179 -25.57 -6.13 -17.27
N LEU A 180 -24.75 -7.15 -16.98
CA LEU A 180 -24.31 -8.13 -17.97
C LEU A 180 -25.45 -8.98 -18.49
N LYS A 181 -25.48 -9.16 -19.82
CA LYS A 181 -26.50 -9.96 -20.51
C LYS A 181 -25.98 -11.30 -21.03
N GLU A 182 -24.69 -11.52 -20.94
CA GLU A 182 -23.99 -12.76 -21.35
C GLU A 182 -22.86 -13.07 -20.39
N ASP A 183 -22.46 -14.32 -20.33
CA ASP A 183 -21.29 -14.75 -19.54
C ASP A 183 -20.01 -14.17 -20.15
N ARG A 184 -19.16 -13.62 -19.32
CA ARG A 184 -17.89 -13.01 -19.71
C ARG A 184 -16.78 -13.45 -18.78
N TYR A 185 -15.54 -13.26 -19.20
CA TYR A 185 -14.38 -13.47 -18.34
C TYR A 185 -13.70 -12.14 -18.02
N ILE A 186 -13.50 -11.90 -16.73
CA ILE A 186 -12.76 -10.76 -16.20
C ILE A 186 -11.28 -11.04 -16.36
N ARG A 187 -10.51 -10.05 -16.83
CA ARG A 187 -9.03 -10.08 -16.90
C ARG A 187 -8.38 -8.97 -16.08
N GLY A 188 -9.16 -8.10 -15.48
CA GLY A 188 -8.68 -7.04 -14.59
C GLY A 188 -9.82 -6.39 -13.84
N ILE A 189 -9.57 -5.98 -12.61
CA ILE A 189 -10.53 -5.44 -11.67
C ILE A 189 -9.91 -4.24 -10.98
N GLU A 190 -10.68 -3.15 -10.89
CA GLU A 190 -10.26 -1.97 -10.13
C GLU A 190 -11.48 -1.34 -9.46
N ILE A 191 -11.38 -1.06 -8.17
CA ILE A 191 -12.34 -0.24 -7.45
C ILE A 191 -11.76 1.16 -7.35
N ARG A 192 -12.57 2.17 -7.67
CA ARG A 192 -12.17 3.56 -7.61
C ARG A 192 -13.18 4.40 -6.85
N PRO A 193 -12.76 5.14 -5.81
CA PRO A 193 -13.57 6.19 -5.24
C PRO A 193 -13.86 7.28 -6.28
N LEU A 194 -15.13 7.61 -6.45
CA LEU A 194 -15.59 8.72 -7.31
C LEU A 194 -15.75 9.99 -6.50
N LYS A 195 -16.13 9.85 -5.21
CA LYS A 195 -16.30 10.94 -4.27
C LYS A 195 -15.88 10.51 -2.87
N GLY A 196 -15.40 11.46 -2.08
CA GLY A 196 -15.17 11.25 -0.64
C GLY A 196 -14.09 10.23 -0.30
N PHE A 197 -13.06 10.09 -1.12
CA PHE A 197 -11.97 9.10 -0.93
C PHE A 197 -11.36 9.12 0.48
N ARG A 198 -11.34 10.29 1.16
CA ARG A 198 -10.82 10.41 2.53
C ARG A 198 -11.71 9.79 3.60
N ALA A 199 -13.01 9.65 3.30
CA ALA A 199 -13.98 9.04 4.20
C ALA A 199 -14.20 7.54 3.91
N ILE A 200 -13.54 6.99 2.88
CA ILE A 200 -13.58 5.58 2.51
C ILE A 200 -12.30 4.93 2.99
N HIS A 201 -12.38 4.10 4.03
CA HIS A 201 -11.23 3.40 4.58
C HIS A 201 -10.84 2.24 3.64
N HIS A 202 -11.78 1.35 3.34
CA HIS A 202 -11.65 0.31 2.33
C HIS A 202 -13.03 -0.03 1.74
N VAL A 203 -13.01 -0.72 0.62
CA VAL A 203 -14.19 -1.30 -0.01
C VAL A 203 -13.85 -2.69 -0.48
N THR A 204 -14.57 -3.69 -0.01
CA THR A 204 -14.52 -5.02 -0.61
C THR A 204 -15.66 -5.17 -1.60
N THR A 205 -15.40 -5.88 -2.70
CA THR A 205 -16.46 -6.29 -3.62
C THR A 205 -16.51 -7.78 -3.74
N SER A 206 -17.72 -8.30 -3.86
CA SER A 206 -17.98 -9.70 -4.14
C SER A 206 -19.03 -9.86 -5.23
N MET A 207 -19.02 -11.00 -5.86
CA MET A 207 -19.89 -11.33 -6.98
C MET A 207 -20.91 -12.37 -6.53
N LYS A 208 -22.18 -12.00 -6.57
CA LYS A 208 -23.30 -12.91 -6.30
C LYS A 208 -23.88 -13.38 -7.61
N GLN A 209 -23.74 -14.67 -7.89
CA GLN A 209 -24.19 -15.29 -9.13
C GLN A 209 -24.58 -16.74 -8.86
N ASP A 210 -25.29 -17.35 -9.79
CA ASP A 210 -25.69 -18.77 -9.69
C ASP A 210 -24.54 -19.67 -10.14
N ASP A 211 -23.56 -19.86 -9.26
CA ASP A 211 -22.37 -20.70 -9.47
C ASP A 211 -22.18 -21.77 -8.38
N GLY A 212 -23.17 -21.88 -7.47
CA GLY A 212 -23.08 -22.78 -6.32
C GLY A 212 -22.20 -22.27 -5.17
N ALA A 213 -21.66 -21.06 -5.28
CA ALA A 213 -20.95 -20.43 -4.16
C ALA A 213 -21.91 -20.21 -2.99
N VAL A 214 -21.55 -20.71 -1.82
CA VAL A 214 -22.29 -20.48 -0.58
C VAL A 214 -21.90 -19.10 -0.05
N ASP A 215 -22.90 -18.30 0.31
CA ASP A 215 -22.64 -17.05 1.07
C ASP A 215 -21.83 -17.44 2.32
N SER A 216 -20.60 -16.97 2.41
CA SER A 216 -19.82 -17.19 3.63
C SER A 216 -20.47 -16.44 4.77
N ALA A 217 -20.43 -16.98 5.98
CA ALA A 217 -20.92 -16.30 7.18
C ALA A 217 -20.12 -14.99 7.49
N ASP A 218 -19.12 -14.70 6.68
CA ASP A 218 -18.11 -13.68 6.88
C ASP A 218 -18.29 -12.47 5.95
N ASP A 219 -19.51 -11.99 5.70
CA ASP A 219 -19.81 -10.75 4.94
C ASP A 219 -19.51 -10.73 3.44
N VAL A 220 -18.76 -11.68 2.94
CA VAL A 220 -18.62 -11.80 1.50
C VAL A 220 -19.85 -12.50 0.96
N GLN A 221 -20.86 -11.72 0.58
CA GLN A 221 -22.04 -12.28 -0.10
C GLN A 221 -21.65 -12.72 -1.52
N GLY A 222 -21.28 -14.00 -1.68
CA GLY A 222 -20.83 -14.58 -2.93
C GLY A 222 -19.30 -14.68 -3.04
N THR A 223 -18.79 -14.77 -4.28
CA THR A 223 -17.36 -14.92 -4.55
C THR A 223 -16.64 -13.58 -4.44
N PHE A 224 -15.60 -13.48 -3.61
CA PHE A 224 -14.77 -12.31 -3.48
C PHE A 224 -14.18 -11.88 -4.84
N LEU A 225 -14.28 -10.61 -5.17
CA LEU A 225 -13.73 -10.05 -6.40
C LEU A 225 -12.44 -9.31 -6.14
N ASN A 226 -12.51 -8.26 -5.32
CA ASN A 226 -11.40 -7.33 -5.12
C ASN A 226 -11.65 -6.50 -3.87
N GLU A 227 -10.57 -5.93 -3.33
CA GLU A 227 -10.62 -4.94 -2.26
C GLU A 227 -9.95 -3.64 -2.75
N TYR A 228 -10.56 -2.51 -2.45
CA TYR A 228 -9.92 -1.20 -2.48
C TYR A 228 -9.43 -0.86 -1.07
N ALA A 229 -8.17 -0.49 -0.98
CA ALA A 229 -7.60 0.17 0.19
C ALA A 229 -6.63 1.26 -0.29
N LEU A 230 -6.23 2.15 0.60
CA LEU A 230 -5.32 3.24 0.25
C LEU A 230 -4.02 2.70 -0.34
N GLY A 231 -3.68 3.17 -1.53
CA GLY A 231 -2.46 2.77 -2.24
C GLY A 231 -2.58 1.52 -3.10
N LYS A 232 -3.74 0.84 -3.10
CA LYS A 232 -3.98 -0.28 -4.00
C LYS A 232 -4.38 0.23 -5.39
N ASN A 233 -3.75 -0.35 -6.42
CA ASN A 233 -4.10 -0.18 -7.82
C ASN A 233 -5.02 -1.33 -8.30
N ALA A 234 -5.19 -1.45 -9.62
CA ALA A 234 -5.93 -2.53 -10.24
C ALA A 234 -5.29 -3.91 -10.00
N ASP A 235 -6.11 -4.94 -9.90
CA ASP A 235 -5.69 -6.33 -10.04
C ASP A 235 -5.82 -6.70 -11.53
N VAL A 236 -4.68 -6.86 -12.20
CA VAL A 236 -4.62 -7.31 -13.60
C VAL A 236 -4.08 -8.73 -13.63
N PHE A 237 -4.88 -9.64 -14.19
CA PHE A 237 -4.53 -11.05 -14.23
C PHE A 237 -3.47 -11.33 -15.32
N PRO A 238 -2.65 -12.38 -15.13
CA PRO A 238 -1.72 -12.80 -16.16
C PRO A 238 -2.42 -13.15 -17.48
N ASP A 239 -1.70 -13.05 -18.59
CA ASP A 239 -2.23 -13.41 -19.90
C ASP A 239 -2.78 -14.85 -19.91
N GLY A 240 -3.97 -14.98 -20.44
CA GLY A 240 -4.68 -16.26 -20.49
C GLY A 240 -5.31 -16.70 -19.17
N ALA A 241 -5.24 -15.89 -18.10
CA ALA A 241 -5.98 -16.10 -16.86
C ALA A 241 -7.20 -15.18 -16.80
N GLY A 242 -8.30 -15.65 -16.22
CA GLY A 242 -9.52 -14.86 -16.08
C GLY A 242 -10.49 -15.47 -15.09
N ARG A 243 -11.42 -14.66 -14.61
CA ARG A 243 -12.48 -15.05 -13.69
C ARG A 243 -13.84 -14.95 -14.37
N LEU A 244 -14.65 -16.00 -14.29
CA LEU A 244 -15.99 -16.02 -14.88
C LEU A 244 -16.93 -15.08 -14.14
N ILE A 245 -17.61 -14.20 -14.87
CA ILE A 245 -18.77 -13.45 -14.42
C ILE A 245 -19.97 -13.80 -15.31
N LYS A 246 -21.04 -14.31 -14.69
CA LYS A 246 -22.25 -14.76 -15.42
C LYS A 246 -23.18 -13.60 -15.76
N ALA A 247 -23.99 -13.79 -16.76
CA ALA A 247 -25.12 -12.92 -17.07
C ALA A 247 -26.02 -12.74 -15.84
N GLY A 248 -26.43 -11.51 -15.56
CA GLY A 248 -27.28 -11.20 -14.41
C GLY A 248 -26.57 -11.27 -13.05
N ALA A 249 -25.25 -11.45 -13.00
CA ALA A 249 -24.50 -11.37 -11.76
C ALA A 249 -24.71 -10.02 -11.08
N LYS A 250 -24.77 -10.01 -9.77
CA LYS A 250 -24.84 -8.81 -8.93
C LYS A 250 -23.52 -8.61 -8.21
N ILE A 251 -23.14 -7.35 -8.03
CA ILE A 251 -21.95 -6.96 -7.28
C ILE A 251 -22.39 -6.44 -5.91
N ASN A 252 -21.91 -7.06 -4.87
CA ASN A 252 -22.01 -6.51 -3.51
C ASN A 252 -20.84 -5.61 -3.25
N PHE A 253 -21.09 -4.38 -2.84
CA PHE A 253 -20.10 -3.44 -2.33
C PHE A 253 -20.25 -3.39 -0.81
N ASN A 254 -19.24 -3.80 -0.08
CA ASN A 254 -19.13 -3.59 1.36
C ASN A 254 -18.18 -2.42 1.59
N LEU A 255 -18.73 -1.28 2.02
CA LEU A 255 -17.97 -0.05 2.25
C LEU A 255 -17.71 0.14 3.74
N HIS A 256 -16.47 0.36 4.11
CA HIS A 256 -16.09 0.87 5.43
C HIS A 256 -15.89 2.38 5.35
N LEU A 257 -16.79 3.13 5.99
CA LEU A 257 -16.84 4.58 5.98
C LEU A 257 -16.51 5.13 7.37
N HIS A 258 -15.68 6.20 7.43
CA HIS A 258 -15.33 6.89 8.67
C HIS A 258 -15.49 8.40 8.54
N ALA A 259 -15.80 9.07 9.64
CA ALA A 259 -15.96 10.51 9.71
C ALA A 259 -14.62 11.25 9.63
N ILE A 260 -14.57 12.33 8.85
CA ILE A 260 -13.35 13.11 8.61
C ILE A 260 -13.41 14.55 9.16
N GLY A 261 -14.30 14.82 10.12
CA GLY A 261 -14.46 16.14 10.72
C GLY A 261 -15.34 17.11 9.93
N GLN A 262 -15.79 16.73 8.72
CA GLN A 262 -16.76 17.46 7.91
C GLN A 262 -17.72 16.49 7.22
N GLN A 263 -18.97 16.91 7.05
CA GLN A 263 -19.91 16.10 6.27
C GLN A 263 -19.44 15.99 4.83
N THR A 264 -19.41 14.76 4.31
CA THR A 264 -18.98 14.48 2.94
C THR A 264 -19.88 13.45 2.28
N LEU A 265 -19.83 13.40 0.95
CA LEU A 265 -20.47 12.37 0.14
C LEU A 265 -19.40 11.38 -0.31
N ALA A 266 -19.68 10.09 -0.18
CA ALA A 266 -18.81 9.01 -0.64
C ALA A 266 -19.52 8.22 -1.75
N ASN A 267 -18.81 7.93 -2.83
CA ASN A 267 -19.27 7.07 -3.91
C ASN A 267 -18.09 6.32 -4.50
N VAL A 268 -18.33 5.11 -4.99
CA VAL A 268 -17.31 4.25 -5.61
C VAL A 268 -17.85 3.59 -6.87
N ALA A 269 -16.95 3.27 -7.78
CA ALA A 269 -17.22 2.43 -8.94
C ALA A 269 -16.28 1.25 -8.99
N LEU A 270 -16.78 0.10 -9.45
CA LEU A 270 -16.02 -1.07 -9.84
C LEU A 270 -15.85 -1.05 -11.36
N GLY A 271 -14.63 -1.02 -11.84
CA GLY A 271 -14.27 -1.20 -13.24
C GLY A 271 -13.85 -2.64 -13.51
N LEU A 272 -14.32 -3.23 -14.56
CA LEU A 272 -13.94 -4.56 -15.02
C LEU A 272 -13.37 -4.48 -16.43
N LYS A 273 -12.16 -5.03 -16.62
CA LYS A 273 -11.62 -5.38 -17.93
C LYS A 273 -12.12 -6.77 -18.29
N LEU A 274 -12.70 -6.92 -19.45
CA LEU A 274 -13.29 -8.19 -19.89
C LEU A 274 -12.53 -8.73 -21.11
N TYR A 275 -12.45 -10.03 -21.20
CA TYR A 275 -12.08 -10.66 -22.46
C TYR A 275 -13.21 -10.46 -23.50
N PRO A 276 -12.94 -10.56 -24.80
CA PRO A 276 -13.98 -10.52 -25.83
C PRO A 276 -15.08 -11.57 -25.59
N SER A 277 -16.31 -11.28 -26.05
CA SER A 277 -17.41 -12.26 -25.98
C SER A 277 -17.04 -13.60 -26.58
N GLY A 278 -17.41 -14.69 -25.92
CA GLY A 278 -17.09 -16.07 -26.33
C GLY A 278 -15.65 -16.51 -26.10
N TYR A 279 -14.74 -15.62 -25.67
CA TYR A 279 -13.38 -16.01 -25.29
C TYR A 279 -13.40 -16.78 -23.97
N LYS A 280 -12.70 -17.91 -23.92
CA LYS A 280 -12.48 -18.68 -22.69
C LYS A 280 -10.99 -18.65 -22.34
N PRO A 281 -10.61 -18.09 -21.20
CA PRO A 281 -9.23 -18.09 -20.75
C PRO A 281 -8.74 -19.50 -20.51
N LYS A 282 -7.44 -19.71 -20.66
CA LYS A 282 -6.80 -21.01 -20.41
C LYS A 282 -6.84 -21.38 -18.94
N TYR A 283 -6.68 -20.37 -18.07
CA TYR A 283 -6.64 -20.52 -16.62
C TYR A 283 -7.80 -19.77 -15.96
N GLU A 284 -8.47 -20.43 -15.05
CA GLU A 284 -9.46 -19.80 -14.18
C GLU A 284 -8.73 -19.29 -12.93
N GLU A 285 -8.69 -17.96 -12.81
CA GLU A 285 -8.08 -17.26 -11.68
C GLU A 285 -9.09 -17.24 -10.53
N THR A 286 -8.60 -17.43 -9.32
CA THR A 286 -9.38 -17.34 -8.09
C THR A 286 -8.60 -16.60 -7.01
N THR A 287 -9.32 -15.99 -6.07
CA THR A 287 -8.77 -15.43 -4.84
C THR A 287 -9.49 -16.08 -3.66
N GLU A 288 -8.76 -16.78 -2.84
CA GLU A 288 -9.30 -17.46 -1.66
C GLU A 288 -8.70 -16.91 -0.37
N LYS A 289 -9.48 -16.96 0.69
CA LYS A 289 -9.00 -16.62 2.03
C LYS A 289 -8.37 -17.88 2.64
N VAL A 290 -7.07 -17.79 2.93
CA VAL A 290 -6.35 -18.82 3.68
C VAL A 290 -6.48 -18.49 5.16
N GLY A 291 -6.93 -19.48 5.95
CA GLY A 291 -7.28 -19.30 7.35
C GLY A 291 -8.72 -18.80 7.55
N ASP A 292 -9.36 -19.32 8.58
CA ASP A 292 -10.70 -18.91 9.02
C ASP A 292 -10.73 -18.88 10.55
N PRO A 293 -10.60 -17.69 11.15
CA PRO A 293 -10.40 -17.54 12.59
C PRO A 293 -11.71 -17.49 13.37
N LYS A 294 -12.76 -18.20 12.98
CA LYS A 294 -14.06 -18.17 13.69
C LYS A 294 -13.96 -18.57 15.16
N ASP A 295 -12.94 -19.35 15.50
CA ASP A 295 -12.59 -19.76 16.85
C ASP A 295 -11.47 -18.89 17.48
N LEU A 296 -11.18 -17.74 16.91
CA LEU A 296 -10.17 -16.81 17.43
C LEU A 296 -10.56 -16.34 18.83
N ASP A 297 -9.67 -16.57 19.77
CA ASP A 297 -9.79 -16.14 21.17
C ASP A 297 -8.47 -15.50 21.60
N ILE A 298 -8.49 -14.18 21.81
CA ILE A 298 -7.32 -13.40 22.20
C ILE A 298 -7.55 -12.90 23.63
N PRO A 299 -6.88 -13.49 24.64
CA PRO A 299 -7.04 -13.11 26.02
C PRO A 299 -6.65 -11.64 26.30
N PRO A 300 -7.20 -11.03 27.37
CA PRO A 300 -6.85 -9.67 27.76
C PRO A 300 -5.36 -9.58 28.16
N ASN A 301 -4.77 -8.42 27.95
CA ASN A 301 -3.40 -8.07 28.36
C ASN A 301 -2.33 -9.06 27.89
N THR A 302 -2.55 -9.75 26.77
CA THR A 302 -1.64 -10.80 26.26
C THR A 302 -1.01 -10.37 24.94
N ASP A 303 0.32 -10.50 24.82
CA ASP A 303 1.08 -10.33 23.57
C ASP A 303 1.46 -11.70 22.98
N GLY A 304 1.59 -11.76 21.66
CA GLY A 304 2.09 -12.92 20.96
C GLY A 304 1.09 -14.08 20.84
N VAL A 305 -0.21 -13.80 20.93
CA VAL A 305 -1.25 -14.80 20.68
C VAL A 305 -1.16 -15.27 19.23
N ARG A 306 -1.03 -16.57 19.03
CA ARG A 306 -0.86 -17.20 17.73
C ARG A 306 -2.16 -17.84 17.26
N PHE A 307 -2.44 -17.67 15.98
CA PHE A 307 -3.50 -18.36 15.25
C PHE A 307 -2.90 -19.05 14.01
N ASP A 308 -3.35 -20.24 13.73
CA ASP A 308 -2.93 -21.06 12.58
C ASP A 308 -4.12 -21.39 11.69
N GLY A 309 -4.00 -21.10 10.37
CA GLY A 309 -5.02 -21.38 9.37
C GLY A 309 -4.46 -22.24 8.23
N TYR A 310 -5.31 -23.09 7.64
CA TYR A 310 -4.87 -24.06 6.64
C TYR A 310 -5.85 -24.14 5.48
N ASN A 311 -5.33 -24.13 4.25
CA ASN A 311 -6.09 -24.47 3.04
C ASN A 311 -5.30 -25.46 2.19
N THR A 312 -5.97 -26.46 1.61
CA THR A 312 -5.31 -27.48 0.78
C THR A 312 -5.57 -27.22 -0.69
N LEU A 313 -4.51 -27.11 -1.48
CA LEU A 313 -4.58 -27.03 -2.93
C LEU A 313 -4.95 -28.39 -3.53
N THR A 314 -6.11 -28.50 -4.13
CA THR A 314 -6.62 -29.77 -4.71
C THR A 314 -5.97 -30.13 -6.03
N LYS A 315 -5.36 -29.16 -6.73
CA LYS A 315 -4.62 -29.31 -8.00
C LYS A 315 -3.32 -28.54 -7.91
N PRO A 316 -2.34 -28.79 -8.80
CA PRO A 316 -1.17 -27.93 -8.88
C PRO A 316 -1.60 -26.48 -9.11
N ALA A 317 -0.93 -25.53 -8.47
CA ALA A 317 -1.29 -24.12 -8.54
C ALA A 317 -0.08 -23.22 -8.75
N ARG A 318 -0.31 -22.08 -9.37
CA ARG A 318 0.62 -20.96 -9.46
C ARG A 318 0.05 -19.77 -8.69
N LEU A 319 0.71 -19.40 -7.59
CA LEU A 319 0.29 -18.29 -6.74
C LEU A 319 0.70 -16.96 -7.33
N LEU A 320 -0.18 -15.96 -7.26
CA LEU A 320 -0.01 -14.64 -7.87
C LEU A 320 0.25 -13.55 -6.83
N SER A 321 -0.38 -13.67 -5.65
CA SER A 321 -0.30 -12.63 -4.63
C SER A 321 -0.52 -13.18 -3.22
N PHE A 322 -0.13 -12.36 -2.25
CA PHE A 322 -0.38 -12.55 -0.83
C PHE A 322 -0.87 -11.25 -0.22
N GLN A 323 -2.01 -11.27 0.46
CA GLN A 323 -2.58 -10.11 1.15
C GLN A 323 -3.04 -10.54 2.55
N PRO A 324 -2.21 -10.37 3.60
CA PRO A 324 -2.63 -10.64 4.96
C PRO A 324 -3.69 -9.63 5.42
N HIS A 325 -4.65 -10.11 6.22
CA HIS A 325 -5.73 -9.29 6.75
C HIS A 325 -5.92 -9.56 8.24
N LEU A 326 -5.63 -8.56 9.05
CA LEU A 326 -5.78 -8.51 10.50
C LEU A 326 -6.35 -7.15 10.88
N HIS A 327 -6.85 -6.99 12.11
CA HIS A 327 -7.30 -5.70 12.62
C HIS A 327 -6.24 -5.04 13.54
N ASN A 328 -6.71 -4.23 14.51
CA ASN A 328 -5.88 -3.36 15.36
C ASN A 328 -4.82 -4.10 16.19
N ARG A 329 -5.06 -5.38 16.50
CA ARG A 329 -4.14 -6.19 17.31
C ARG A 329 -3.21 -7.04 16.47
N GLY A 330 -3.41 -7.05 15.16
CA GLY A 330 -2.53 -7.77 14.23
C GLY A 330 -1.09 -7.29 14.34
N LYS A 331 -0.17 -8.23 14.53
CA LYS A 331 1.27 -7.99 14.72
C LYS A 331 2.11 -8.50 13.58
N ALA A 332 1.80 -9.71 13.11
CA ALA A 332 2.50 -10.37 12.01
C ALA A 332 1.61 -11.41 11.34
N SER A 333 1.90 -11.72 10.09
CA SER A 333 1.25 -12.81 9.36
C SER A 333 2.21 -13.41 8.34
N CYS A 334 2.41 -14.72 8.41
CA CYS A 334 3.33 -15.45 7.54
C CYS A 334 2.63 -16.65 6.92
N MET A 335 2.97 -16.95 5.67
CA MET A 335 2.41 -18.08 4.92
C MET A 335 3.52 -19.01 4.46
N GLU A 336 3.34 -20.30 4.70
CA GLU A 336 4.24 -21.36 4.24
C GLU A 336 3.48 -22.42 3.44
N ALA A 337 4.21 -23.16 2.60
CA ALA A 337 3.74 -24.31 1.88
C ALA A 337 4.23 -25.58 2.55
N ILE A 338 3.31 -26.43 3.01
CA ILE A 338 3.61 -27.79 3.48
C ILE A 338 3.36 -28.71 2.29
N TYR A 339 4.42 -29.27 1.73
CA TYR A 339 4.34 -30.13 0.55
C TYR A 339 3.73 -31.48 0.87
N PRO A 340 3.13 -32.17 -0.14
CA PRO A 340 2.56 -33.49 0.05
C PRO A 340 3.53 -34.46 0.73
N GLY A 341 3.06 -35.20 1.73
CA GLY A 341 3.89 -36.09 2.56
C GLY A 341 4.56 -35.42 3.75
N GLY A 342 4.46 -34.10 3.90
CA GLY A 342 4.95 -33.35 5.07
C GLY A 342 6.47 -33.24 5.22
N HIS A 343 7.26 -33.77 4.25
CA HIS A 343 8.73 -33.80 4.35
C HIS A 343 9.43 -32.49 3.96
N LYS A 344 8.70 -31.60 3.28
CA LYS A 344 9.21 -30.28 2.89
C LYS A 344 8.22 -29.21 3.33
N VAL A 345 8.71 -28.24 4.05
CA VAL A 345 8.01 -27.00 4.38
C VAL A 345 8.82 -25.84 3.81
N GLU A 346 8.17 -24.89 3.18
CA GLU A 346 8.82 -23.76 2.55
C GLU A 346 8.07 -22.48 2.90
N MET A 347 8.74 -21.52 3.53
CA MET A 347 8.17 -20.22 3.78
C MET A 347 7.98 -19.49 2.44
N LEU A 348 6.77 -19.02 2.19
CA LEU A 348 6.41 -18.31 0.95
C LEU A 348 6.47 -16.80 1.14
N SER A 349 5.90 -16.29 2.22
CA SER A 349 5.81 -14.84 2.48
C SER A 349 5.62 -14.59 3.97
N CYS A 350 6.19 -13.48 4.47
CA CYS A 350 6.02 -13.05 5.85
C CYS A 350 5.92 -11.53 5.97
N VAL A 351 4.89 -11.03 6.62
CA VAL A 351 4.76 -9.65 7.07
C VAL A 351 5.02 -9.64 8.56
N SER A 352 6.27 -9.37 8.96
CA SER A 352 6.72 -9.44 10.35
C SER A 352 6.33 -8.23 11.20
N HIS A 353 5.91 -7.14 10.56
CA HIS A 353 5.43 -5.90 11.21
C HIS A 353 4.16 -5.44 10.52
N TYR A 354 3.04 -6.12 10.81
CA TYR A 354 1.76 -5.77 10.23
C TYR A 354 1.30 -4.37 10.68
N GLN A 355 0.71 -3.62 9.74
CA GLN A 355 0.20 -2.28 10.00
C GLN A 355 -1.24 -2.20 9.53
N PHE A 356 -2.16 -2.21 10.46
CA PHE A 356 -3.61 -2.23 10.20
C PHE A 356 -4.09 -1.12 9.24
N ALA A 357 -3.48 0.06 9.29
CA ALA A 357 -3.85 1.17 8.40
C ALA A 357 -3.55 0.93 6.90
N TRP A 358 -2.86 -0.18 6.55
CA TRP A 358 -2.42 -0.48 5.20
C TRP A 358 -2.74 -1.91 4.81
N HIS A 359 -3.73 -2.08 3.94
CA HIS A 359 -4.11 -3.38 3.39
C HIS A 359 -3.35 -3.64 2.08
N ILE A 360 -2.09 -4.04 2.19
CA ILE A 360 -1.21 -4.18 1.04
C ILE A 360 -1.37 -5.55 0.40
N VAL A 361 -1.59 -5.56 -0.91
CA VAL A 361 -1.49 -6.77 -1.75
C VAL A 361 -0.05 -6.86 -2.27
N TYR A 362 0.65 -7.94 -1.95
CA TYR A 362 1.99 -8.21 -2.42
C TYR A 362 1.90 -9.09 -3.68
N LEU A 363 2.07 -8.47 -4.85
CA LEU A 363 2.02 -9.14 -6.15
C LEU A 363 3.37 -9.78 -6.45
N TYR A 364 3.44 -11.10 -6.50
CA TYR A 364 4.68 -11.81 -6.80
C TYR A 364 5.18 -11.48 -8.21
N ASP A 365 6.47 -11.26 -8.36
CA ASP A 365 7.10 -11.18 -9.66
C ASP A 365 6.94 -12.50 -10.41
N GLU A 366 6.74 -12.46 -11.72
CA GLU A 366 6.41 -13.65 -12.52
C GLU A 366 7.39 -14.78 -12.37
N ASP A 367 8.67 -14.46 -12.26
CA ASP A 367 9.73 -15.45 -12.11
C ASP A 367 9.75 -16.09 -10.73
N GLU A 368 9.15 -15.45 -9.72
CA GLU A 368 9.13 -15.92 -8.33
C GLU A 368 7.76 -16.42 -7.86
N GLN A 369 6.71 -16.31 -8.67
CA GLN A 369 5.38 -16.85 -8.35
C GLN A 369 5.49 -18.31 -7.91
N PRO A 370 5.12 -18.69 -6.66
CA PRO A 370 5.25 -20.07 -6.20
C PRO A 370 4.50 -21.05 -7.10
N LEU A 371 5.18 -22.14 -7.52
CA LEU A 371 4.61 -23.27 -8.24
C LEU A 371 4.50 -24.43 -7.25
N LEU A 372 3.28 -24.78 -6.89
CA LEU A 372 2.98 -25.74 -5.84
C LEU A 372 2.25 -26.97 -6.42
N PRO A 373 2.64 -28.21 -6.05
CA PRO A 373 1.95 -29.41 -6.52
C PRO A 373 0.59 -29.59 -5.84
N ALA A 374 -0.27 -30.44 -6.42
CA ALA A 374 -1.50 -30.87 -5.79
C ALA A 374 -1.26 -31.47 -4.40
N GLY A 375 -2.17 -31.25 -3.46
CA GLY A 375 -2.06 -31.71 -2.07
C GLY A 375 -1.12 -30.86 -1.20
N THR A 376 -0.58 -29.76 -1.71
CA THR A 376 0.14 -28.77 -0.87
C THR A 376 -0.85 -28.08 0.06
N ILE A 377 -0.50 -27.96 1.33
CA ILE A 377 -1.24 -27.20 2.32
C ILE A 377 -0.61 -25.80 2.42
N LEU A 378 -1.40 -24.77 2.17
CA LEU A 378 -1.05 -23.41 2.53
C LEU A 378 -1.34 -23.23 4.01
N HIS A 379 -0.31 -23.02 4.80
CA HIS A 379 -0.40 -22.80 6.24
C HIS A 379 -0.11 -21.31 6.53
N LEU A 380 -1.09 -20.65 7.09
CA LEU A 380 -0.99 -19.26 7.53
C LEU A 380 -0.82 -19.23 9.05
N THR A 381 0.16 -18.48 9.52
CA THR A 381 0.32 -18.17 10.93
C THR A 381 0.15 -16.67 11.13
N SER A 382 -0.74 -16.27 12.01
CA SER A 382 -0.95 -14.87 12.41
C SER A 382 -0.66 -14.68 13.89
N TRP A 383 -0.15 -13.51 14.26
CA TRP A 383 0.16 -13.15 15.66
C TRP A 383 -0.54 -11.86 16.02
N TYR A 384 -1.00 -11.79 17.28
CA TYR A 384 -1.75 -10.64 17.84
C TYR A 384 -1.12 -10.13 19.12
N ASP A 385 -1.29 -8.83 19.35
CA ASP A 385 -0.88 -8.14 20.58
C ASP A 385 -2.09 -7.40 21.18
N ASN A 386 -2.73 -8.03 22.17
CA ASN A 386 -3.82 -7.44 22.96
C ASN A 386 -3.33 -6.78 24.26
N SER A 387 -2.04 -6.46 24.34
CA SER A 387 -1.49 -5.79 25.53
C SER A 387 -1.69 -4.27 25.47
N ALA A 388 -1.54 -3.62 26.62
CA ALA A 388 -1.53 -2.16 26.74
C ALA A 388 -0.33 -1.48 26.03
N ASN A 389 0.70 -2.24 25.62
CA ASN A 389 1.83 -1.72 24.86
C ASN A 389 1.48 -1.50 23.37
N ASN A 390 0.45 -2.16 22.87
CA ASN A 390 -0.03 -1.94 21.51
C ASN A 390 -0.85 -0.63 21.46
N LYS A 391 -0.25 0.43 20.94
CA LYS A 391 -0.87 1.76 20.82
C LYS A 391 -2.11 1.81 19.93
N PHE A 392 -2.36 0.81 19.11
CA PHE A 392 -3.54 0.69 18.25
C PHE A 392 -4.67 -0.11 18.93
N ASN A 393 -4.39 -0.75 20.06
CA ASN A 393 -5.39 -1.51 20.80
C ASN A 393 -6.29 -0.57 21.60
N PRO A 394 -7.60 -0.47 21.29
CA PRO A 394 -8.51 0.44 21.99
C PRO A 394 -8.92 -0.07 23.38
N ASP A 395 -8.77 -1.37 23.63
CA ASP A 395 -9.25 -2.02 24.85
C ASP A 395 -8.45 -3.29 25.15
N PRO A 396 -7.36 -3.17 25.94
CA PRO A 396 -6.54 -4.32 26.31
C PRO A 396 -7.15 -5.21 27.39
N ASP A 397 -8.16 -4.75 28.13
CA ASP A 397 -8.69 -5.45 29.31
C ASP A 397 -9.78 -6.49 28.96
N ASN A 398 -10.22 -6.52 27.70
CA ASN A 398 -11.23 -7.47 27.24
C ASN A 398 -10.65 -8.60 26.38
N THR A 399 -11.26 -9.78 26.49
CA THR A 399 -11.07 -10.87 25.52
C THR A 399 -11.63 -10.45 24.18
N ILE A 400 -10.88 -10.69 23.11
CA ILE A 400 -11.26 -10.36 21.73
C ILE A 400 -11.48 -11.62 20.94
N THR A 401 -12.61 -11.68 20.27
CA THR A 401 -13.00 -12.78 19.40
C THR A 401 -13.08 -12.33 17.95
N TYR A 402 -13.32 -13.29 17.05
CA TYR A 402 -13.60 -13.02 15.66
C TYR A 402 -14.78 -12.06 15.48
N GLY A 403 -14.61 -11.10 14.59
CA GLY A 403 -15.67 -10.17 14.20
C GLY A 403 -15.18 -9.16 13.16
N GLN A 404 -16.14 -8.49 12.55
CA GLN A 404 -15.90 -7.61 11.40
C GLN A 404 -15.52 -6.19 11.77
N ARG A 405 -15.87 -5.76 12.98
CA ARG A 405 -15.57 -4.40 13.43
C ARG A 405 -14.06 -4.28 13.68
N THR A 406 -13.52 -3.11 13.43
CA THR A 406 -12.11 -2.79 13.70
C THR A 406 -11.68 -3.11 15.14
N ILE A 407 -12.62 -3.05 16.11
CA ILE A 407 -12.38 -3.38 17.51
C ILE A 407 -12.45 -4.88 17.83
N ASP A 408 -13.07 -5.68 16.96
CA ASP A 408 -12.97 -7.14 16.97
C ASP A 408 -11.66 -7.56 16.27
N GLU A 409 -11.42 -8.84 16.02
CA GLU A 409 -10.28 -9.27 15.24
C GLU A 409 -10.67 -10.20 14.09
N MET A 410 -9.87 -10.15 13.05
CA MET A 410 -9.88 -11.11 11.96
C MET A 410 -8.49 -11.73 11.80
N GLY A 411 -8.41 -12.83 11.09
CA GLY A 411 -7.15 -13.46 10.73
C GLY A 411 -7.32 -14.21 9.43
N GLY A 412 -6.35 -14.08 8.57
CA GLY A 412 -6.39 -14.72 7.27
C GLY A 412 -5.51 -13.99 6.28
N ALA A 413 -5.41 -14.56 5.10
CA ALA A 413 -4.80 -13.88 3.96
C ALA A 413 -5.60 -14.18 2.70
N TRP A 414 -5.84 -13.15 1.91
CA TRP A 414 -6.32 -13.34 0.55
C TRP A 414 -5.14 -13.76 -0.33
N VAL A 415 -5.28 -14.88 -1.00
CA VAL A 415 -4.27 -15.46 -1.90
C VAL A 415 -4.89 -15.65 -3.27
N SER A 416 -4.36 -14.95 -4.26
CA SER A 416 -4.77 -15.13 -5.64
C SER A 416 -3.90 -16.18 -6.31
N TYR A 417 -4.51 -17.06 -7.08
CA TYR A 417 -3.82 -18.11 -7.82
C TYR A 417 -4.66 -18.65 -8.97
N TYR A 418 -4.08 -19.48 -9.80
CA TYR A 418 -4.82 -20.32 -10.74
C TYR A 418 -4.27 -21.75 -10.73
N TYR A 419 -5.14 -22.68 -11.05
CA TYR A 419 -4.77 -24.08 -11.14
C TYR A 419 -4.11 -24.41 -12.47
N LEU A 420 -3.20 -25.39 -12.42
CA LEU A 420 -2.49 -25.98 -13.53
C LEU A 420 -2.89 -27.46 -13.70
N THR A 421 -2.71 -28.00 -14.92
CA THR A 421 -2.62 -29.43 -15.07
C THR A 421 -1.28 -29.95 -14.56
N ASP A 422 -1.17 -31.26 -14.29
CA ASP A 422 0.09 -31.88 -13.88
C ASP A 422 1.22 -31.69 -14.90
N GLU A 423 0.88 -31.72 -16.19
CA GLU A 423 1.81 -31.52 -17.29
C GLU A 423 2.32 -30.07 -17.31
N GLU A 424 1.42 -29.10 -17.20
CA GLU A 424 1.78 -27.67 -17.16
C GLU A 424 2.64 -27.35 -15.94
N TYR A 425 2.30 -27.89 -14.79
CA TYR A 425 3.10 -27.75 -13.58
C TYR A 425 4.53 -28.25 -13.79
N LYS A 426 4.69 -29.49 -14.29
CA LYS A 426 6.01 -30.08 -14.60
C LYS A 426 6.79 -29.23 -15.59
N GLN A 427 6.12 -28.77 -16.66
CA GLN A 427 6.73 -27.92 -17.69
C GLN A 427 7.21 -26.60 -17.10
N GLN A 428 6.38 -25.88 -16.33
CA GLN A 428 6.73 -24.60 -15.74
C GLN A 428 7.86 -24.74 -14.71
N VAL A 429 7.88 -25.81 -13.91
CA VAL A 429 8.97 -26.11 -12.98
C VAL A 429 10.29 -26.34 -13.73
N GLN A 430 10.26 -27.09 -14.83
CA GLN A 430 11.44 -27.32 -15.67
C GLN A 430 11.96 -26.03 -16.30
N GLN A 431 11.07 -25.22 -16.87
CA GLN A 431 11.42 -23.91 -17.45
C GLN A 431 12.07 -22.99 -16.43
N ARG A 432 11.53 -22.92 -15.21
CA ARG A 432 12.12 -22.13 -14.12
C ARG A 432 13.52 -22.62 -13.75
N LYS A 433 13.72 -23.93 -13.60
CA LYS A 433 15.04 -24.50 -13.31
C LYS A 433 16.04 -24.20 -14.41
N ALA A 434 15.65 -24.29 -15.69
CA ALA A 434 16.50 -23.97 -16.80
C ALA A 434 16.90 -22.48 -16.83
N LYS A 435 15.95 -21.57 -16.53
CA LYS A 435 16.22 -20.13 -16.42
C LYS A 435 17.21 -19.82 -15.30
N GLN A 436 17.00 -20.41 -14.12
CA GLN A 436 17.89 -20.23 -12.97
C GLN A 436 19.31 -20.76 -13.24
N ALA A 437 19.44 -21.91 -13.90
CA ALA A 437 20.73 -22.45 -14.30
C ALA A 437 21.47 -21.56 -15.31
N ALA A 438 20.74 -20.97 -16.28
CA ALA A 438 21.31 -20.04 -17.26
C ALA A 438 21.84 -18.75 -16.61
N VAL A 439 21.12 -18.20 -15.62
CA VAL A 439 21.60 -17.02 -14.87
C VAL A 439 22.85 -17.35 -14.07
N ALA A 440 22.87 -18.48 -13.34
CA ALA A 440 24.02 -18.90 -12.54
C ALA A 440 25.30 -19.19 -13.37
N THR A 441 25.15 -19.44 -14.68
CA THR A 441 26.33 -19.65 -15.60
C THR A 441 26.81 -18.35 -16.24
N SER A 442 26.07 -17.25 -16.10
CA SER A 442 26.42 -15.92 -16.66
C SER A 442 27.05 -14.97 -15.65
N GLU A 443 27.05 -15.32 -14.38
CA GLU A 443 27.80 -14.67 -13.28
C GLU A 443 29.16 -15.34 -13.03
#